data_991aeaab9306bdb5ee77f711ed60f720
#
_entry.id   991aeaab9306bdb5ee77f711ed60f720
#
_cell.length_a   1.000
_cell.length_b   1.000
_cell.length_c   1.000
_cell.angle_alpha   90.00
_cell.angle_beta   90.00
_cell.angle_gamma   90.00
#
_symmetry.space_group_name_H-M   'P 1'
#
loop_
_entity.id
_entity.type
_entity.pdbx_description
1 polymer ?
#
loop_
_entity_poly.entity_id
_entity_poly.type
_entity_poly.pdbx_seq_one_letter_code
_entity_poly.pdbx_strand_id
1 'polypeptide(L)'
;IDPKQVVVIQLNALMKNDSPYKDRGIEQTWEFAHPNNQRMTGPLDRFKRMLKGASYSMLIDHKENTVTEIYKSSTMATYEVVVLDKDKQYFKFKWKVEKNNKEGNLLDCWLTTAVSQPIPMGSSI
;
A
#
# COMPACT_ATOMS: atom_id res chain seq x y z
N ILE A 1 2.35 -11.87 10.92
CA ILE A 1 2.76 -10.48 11.12
C ILE A 1 1.54 -9.63 11.44
N ASP A 2 1.73 -8.53 12.14
CA ASP A 2 0.61 -7.68 12.50
C ASP A 2 0.21 -6.74 11.33
N PRO A 3 -0.98 -6.12 11.41
CA PRO A 3 -1.48 -5.32 10.28
C PRO A 3 -0.61 -4.11 9.96
N LYS A 4 0.02 -3.47 10.94
CA LYS A 4 0.90 -2.33 10.67
C LYS A 4 2.13 -2.76 9.87
N GLN A 5 2.67 -3.93 10.16
CA GLN A 5 3.83 -4.47 9.43
C GLN A 5 3.51 -4.67 7.94
N VAL A 6 2.28 -5.09 7.61
CA VAL A 6 1.85 -5.22 6.22
C VAL A 6 1.96 -3.88 5.49
N VAL A 7 1.44 -2.82 6.10
CA VAL A 7 1.51 -1.47 5.53
C VAL A 7 2.96 -1.03 5.35
N VAL A 8 3.78 -1.23 6.37
CA VAL A 8 5.21 -0.85 6.33
C VAL A 8 5.96 -1.61 5.24
N ILE A 9 5.71 -2.92 5.11
CA ILE A 9 6.35 -3.73 4.06
C ILE A 9 5.96 -3.21 2.67
N GLN A 10 4.69 -2.93 2.45
CA GLN A 10 4.22 -2.42 1.16
C GLN A 10 4.83 -1.05 0.85
N LEU A 11 4.85 -0.14 1.81
CA LEU A 11 5.42 1.19 1.62
C LEU A 11 6.93 1.14 1.38
N ASN A 12 7.65 0.31 2.13
CA ASN A 12 9.10 0.17 1.93
C ASN A 12 9.42 -0.44 0.56
N ALA A 13 8.61 -1.39 0.10
CA ALA A 13 8.76 -1.97 -1.23
C ALA A 13 8.56 -0.92 -2.32
N LEU A 14 7.53 -0.08 -2.20
CA LEU A 14 7.25 0.97 -3.15
C LEU A 14 8.29 2.09 -3.11
N MET A 15 8.90 2.35 -1.96
CA MET A 15 9.97 3.33 -1.81
C MET A 15 11.20 2.97 -2.66
N LYS A 16 11.44 1.67 -2.86
CA LYS A 16 12.54 1.15 -3.68
C LYS A 16 11.96 0.22 -4.76
N ASN A 17 11.07 0.75 -5.58
CA ASN A 17 10.26 -0.05 -6.48
C ASN A 17 11.07 -0.97 -7.41
N ASP A 18 12.20 -0.50 -7.93
CA ASP A 18 12.99 -1.26 -8.91
C ASP A 18 14.15 -2.04 -8.27
N SER A 19 14.07 -2.35 -6.98
CA SER A 19 15.08 -3.13 -6.29
C SER A 19 14.49 -4.48 -5.83
N PRO A 20 15.14 -5.61 -6.14
CA PRO A 20 16.38 -5.79 -6.91
C PRO A 20 16.18 -5.76 -8.43
N TYR A 21 14.95 -5.68 -8.92
CA TYR A 21 14.67 -5.58 -10.35
C TYR A 21 13.42 -4.71 -10.58
N LYS A 22 13.19 -4.34 -11.84
CA LYS A 22 12.10 -3.42 -12.21
C LYS A 22 10.75 -3.90 -11.69
N ASP A 23 10.03 -2.99 -11.01
CA ASP A 23 8.68 -3.20 -10.47
C ASP A 23 8.57 -4.27 -9.39
N ARG A 24 9.70 -4.71 -8.80
CA ARG A 24 9.64 -5.67 -7.69
C ARG A 24 8.82 -5.13 -6.52
N GLY A 25 8.89 -3.82 -6.25
CA GLY A 25 8.11 -3.18 -5.18
C GLY A 25 6.61 -3.30 -5.40
N ILE A 26 6.15 -3.07 -6.63
CA ILE A 26 4.73 -3.24 -6.98
C ILE A 26 4.32 -4.70 -6.84
N GLU A 27 5.17 -5.65 -7.28
CA GLU A 27 4.89 -7.08 -7.13
C GLU A 27 4.75 -7.47 -5.66
N GLN A 28 5.64 -6.98 -4.80
CA GLN A 28 5.56 -7.27 -3.37
C GLN A 28 4.31 -6.65 -2.73
N THR A 29 3.94 -5.45 -3.15
CA THR A 29 2.71 -4.81 -2.71
C THR A 29 1.50 -5.65 -3.10
N TRP A 30 1.48 -6.20 -4.31
CA TRP A 30 0.45 -7.11 -4.79
C TRP A 30 0.36 -8.38 -3.95
N GLU A 31 1.50 -8.94 -3.54
CA GLU A 31 1.55 -10.15 -2.72
C GLU A 31 0.84 -9.97 -1.37
N PHE A 32 0.83 -8.75 -0.82
CA PHE A 32 0.15 -8.41 0.43
C PHE A 32 -1.25 -7.82 0.23
N ALA A 33 -1.75 -7.78 -1.00
CA ALA A 33 -3.11 -7.35 -1.27
C ALA A 33 -4.10 -8.49 -0.97
N HIS A 34 -5.19 -8.16 -0.29
CA HIS A 34 -6.24 -9.12 0.04
C HIS A 34 -6.86 -9.68 -1.25
N PRO A 35 -7.26 -10.96 -1.28
CA PRO A 35 -7.90 -11.53 -2.47
C PRO A 35 -9.06 -10.71 -3.02
N ASN A 36 -9.87 -10.10 -2.15
CA ASN A 36 -10.95 -9.22 -2.59
C ASN A 36 -10.43 -8.00 -3.35
N ASN A 37 -9.32 -7.43 -2.87
CA ASN A 37 -8.67 -6.29 -3.54
C ASN A 37 -8.06 -6.74 -4.88
N GLN A 38 -7.42 -7.91 -4.90
CA GLN A 38 -6.83 -8.44 -6.13
C GLN A 38 -7.88 -8.67 -7.23
N ARG A 39 -9.08 -9.11 -6.87
CA ARG A 39 -10.17 -9.26 -7.84
C ARG A 39 -10.59 -7.92 -8.44
N MET A 40 -10.57 -6.86 -7.64
CA MET A 40 -10.96 -5.51 -8.08
C MET A 40 -9.88 -4.82 -8.91
N THR A 41 -8.62 -5.10 -8.63
CA THR A 41 -7.47 -4.35 -9.18
C THR A 41 -6.58 -5.15 -10.11
N GLY A 42 -6.77 -6.48 -10.17
CA GLY A 42 -5.96 -7.37 -10.98
C GLY A 42 -6.42 -7.48 -12.42
N PRO A 43 -5.70 -8.24 -13.21
CA PRO A 43 -4.48 -8.99 -12.89
C PRO A 43 -3.27 -8.09 -12.61
N LEU A 44 -2.13 -8.69 -12.27
CA LEU A 44 -0.93 -7.96 -11.87
C LEU A 44 -0.53 -6.85 -12.84
N ASP A 45 -0.60 -7.08 -14.15
CA ASP A 45 -0.25 -6.07 -15.14
C ASP A 45 -1.17 -4.84 -15.04
N ARG A 46 -2.45 -5.05 -14.78
CA ARG A 46 -3.40 -3.95 -14.57
C ARG A 46 -3.08 -3.22 -13.27
N PHE A 47 -2.73 -3.96 -12.22
CA PHE A 47 -2.32 -3.37 -10.94
C PHE A 47 -1.06 -2.50 -11.12
N LYS A 48 -0.08 -2.98 -11.88
CA LYS A 48 1.12 -2.19 -12.20
C LYS A 48 0.76 -0.87 -12.89
N ARG A 49 -0.14 -0.92 -13.87
CA ARG A 49 -0.59 0.30 -14.57
C ARG A 49 -1.31 1.26 -13.63
N MET A 50 -2.14 0.73 -12.75
CA MET A 50 -2.86 1.53 -11.76
C MET A 50 -1.89 2.25 -10.82
N LEU A 51 -0.88 1.55 -10.31
CA LEU A 51 0.11 2.12 -9.40
C LEU A 51 0.96 3.20 -10.07
N LYS A 52 1.16 3.11 -11.38
CA LYS A 52 1.91 4.11 -12.16
C LYS A 52 1.02 5.25 -12.65
N GLY A 53 -0.28 5.18 -12.40
CA GLY A 53 -1.23 6.20 -12.82
C GLY A 53 -1.30 7.39 -11.87
N ALA A 54 -2.13 8.37 -12.22
CA ALA A 54 -2.18 9.67 -11.53
C ALA A 54 -2.52 9.59 -10.04
N SER A 55 -3.33 8.58 -9.63
CA SER A 55 -3.80 8.49 -8.25
C SER A 55 -2.77 7.88 -7.29
N TYR A 56 -1.82 7.09 -7.79
CA TYR A 56 -0.92 6.34 -6.93
C TYR A 56 0.56 6.48 -7.27
N SER A 57 0.91 7.14 -8.37
CA SER A 57 2.31 7.24 -8.83
C SER A 57 3.22 7.92 -7.81
N MET A 58 2.68 8.78 -6.93
CA MET A 58 3.45 9.43 -5.89
C MET A 58 3.98 8.44 -4.84
N LEU A 59 3.45 7.24 -4.78
CA LEU A 59 3.95 6.18 -3.90
C LEU A 59 5.23 5.54 -4.45
N ILE A 60 5.40 5.56 -5.77
CA ILE A 60 6.58 4.96 -6.43
C ILE A 60 7.80 5.82 -6.14
N ASP A 61 8.82 5.21 -5.54
CA ASP A 61 10.08 5.88 -5.21
C ASP A 61 9.91 7.10 -4.29
N HIS A 62 8.89 7.09 -3.44
CA HIS A 62 8.71 8.15 -2.46
C HIS A 62 9.89 8.19 -1.48
N LYS A 63 10.12 9.35 -0.86
CA LYS A 63 11.31 9.59 -0.03
C LYS A 63 11.12 9.25 1.43
N GLU A 64 9.92 9.50 1.96
CA GLU A 64 9.61 9.30 3.37
C GLU A 64 8.15 8.90 3.51
N ASN A 65 7.84 8.17 4.60
CA ASN A 65 6.46 7.90 4.95
C ASN A 65 6.30 7.87 6.47
N THR A 66 5.08 8.15 6.92
CA THR A 66 4.65 7.94 8.30
C THR A 66 3.37 7.13 8.29
N VAL A 67 3.25 6.22 9.25
CA VAL A 67 2.09 5.32 9.37
C VAL A 67 1.52 5.49 10.76
N THR A 68 0.27 5.95 10.85
CA THR A 68 -0.41 6.21 12.12
C THR A 68 -1.67 5.36 12.20
N GLU A 69 -1.79 4.56 13.27
CA GLU A 69 -2.99 3.75 13.49
C GLU A 69 -4.18 4.66 13.82
N ILE A 70 -5.28 4.47 13.08
CA ILE A 70 -6.54 5.18 13.32
C ILE A 70 -7.53 4.28 14.04
N TYR A 71 -7.57 3.00 13.67
CA TYR A 71 -8.52 2.03 14.20
C TYR A 71 -7.90 0.63 14.12
N LYS A 72 -8.21 -0.20 15.11
CA LYS A 72 -7.80 -1.60 15.11
C LYS A 72 -8.79 -2.45 15.87
N SER A 73 -9.20 -3.55 15.25
CA SER A 73 -9.96 -4.62 15.88
C SER A 73 -9.22 -5.95 15.67
N SER A 74 -9.84 -7.04 16.07
CA SER A 74 -9.26 -8.38 15.88
C SER A 74 -9.18 -8.80 14.41
N THR A 75 -9.95 -8.15 13.51
CA THR A 75 -10.07 -8.54 12.11
C THR A 75 -9.80 -7.43 11.11
N MET A 76 -9.74 -6.18 11.55
CA MET A 76 -9.55 -5.03 10.65
C MET A 76 -8.73 -3.94 11.32
N ALA A 77 -7.92 -3.25 10.54
CA ALA A 77 -7.16 -2.09 11.00
C ALA A 77 -7.13 -1.03 9.90
N THR A 78 -7.12 0.23 10.31
CA THR A 78 -7.02 1.36 9.38
C THR A 78 -5.87 2.26 9.82
N TYR A 79 -5.08 2.69 8.84
CA TYR A 79 -3.92 3.55 9.06
C TYR A 79 -4.00 4.80 8.21
N GLU A 80 -3.58 5.92 8.78
CA GLU A 80 -3.30 7.11 8.02
C GLU A 80 -1.84 7.05 7.58
N VAL A 81 -1.62 7.18 6.28
CA VAL A 81 -0.27 7.14 5.69
C VAL A 81 -0.01 8.49 5.05
N VAL A 82 1.10 9.12 5.43
CA VAL A 82 1.56 10.35 4.77
C VAL A 82 2.88 10.03 4.08
N VAL A 83 2.97 10.32 2.80
CA VAL A 83 4.19 10.14 2.02
C VAL A 83 4.72 11.48 1.53
N LEU A 84 6.05 11.59 1.49
CA LEU A 84 6.74 12.66 0.79
C LEU A 84 7.22 12.08 -0.53
N ASP A 85 6.72 12.59 -1.65
CA ASP A 85 7.10 12.06 -2.96
C ASP A 85 8.47 12.59 -3.41
N LYS A 86 8.93 12.12 -4.57
CA LYS A 86 10.23 12.52 -5.12
C LYS A 86 10.30 13.99 -5.52
N ASP A 87 9.14 14.64 -5.67
CA ASP A 87 9.03 16.07 -6.03
C ASP A 87 8.76 16.94 -4.81
N LYS A 88 8.98 16.41 -3.60
CA LYS A 88 8.84 17.11 -2.31
C LYS A 88 7.41 17.57 -2.04
N GLN A 89 6.42 16.79 -2.49
CA GLN A 89 5.01 17.01 -2.20
C GLN A 89 4.53 15.96 -1.22
N TYR A 90 3.72 16.37 -0.25
CA TYR A 90 3.10 15.47 0.72
C TYR A 90 1.73 15.03 0.24
N PHE A 91 1.44 13.73 0.43
CA PHE A 91 0.11 13.15 0.15
C PHE A 91 -0.31 12.26 1.31
N LYS A 92 -1.59 12.31 1.64
CA LYS A 92 -2.18 11.48 2.68
C LYS A 92 -3.08 10.42 2.04
N PHE A 93 -2.98 9.20 2.57
CA PHE A 93 -3.81 8.06 2.17
C PHE A 93 -4.43 7.44 3.41
N LYS A 94 -5.58 6.78 3.25
CA LYS A 94 -6.13 5.89 4.23
C LYS A 94 -5.88 4.46 3.76
N TRP A 95 -5.24 3.66 4.59
CA TRP A 95 -4.82 2.29 4.27
C TRP A 95 -5.61 1.33 5.14
N LYS A 96 -6.35 0.42 4.53
CA LYS A 96 -7.19 -0.53 5.25
C LYS A 96 -6.65 -1.94 5.07
N VAL A 97 -6.49 -2.64 6.18
CA VAL A 97 -5.94 -4.00 6.24
C VAL A 97 -6.95 -4.89 6.96
N GLU A 98 -7.22 -6.06 6.42
CA GLU A 98 -8.15 -7.01 7.02
C GLU A 98 -7.54 -8.39 7.08
N LYS A 99 -7.93 -9.16 8.10
CA LYS A 99 -7.53 -10.55 8.21
C LYS A 99 -8.26 -11.37 7.16
N ASN A 100 -7.51 -12.16 6.39
CA ASN A 100 -8.08 -12.99 5.33
C ASN A 100 -8.73 -14.22 5.96
N ASN A 101 -10.01 -14.43 5.70
CA ASN A 101 -10.77 -15.57 6.22
C ASN A 101 -11.01 -16.67 5.18
N LYS A 102 -10.41 -16.55 4.00
CA LYS A 102 -10.52 -17.57 2.95
C LYS A 102 -9.49 -18.67 3.17
N GLU A 103 -9.92 -19.92 2.98
CA GLU A 103 -9.03 -21.06 3.10
C GLU A 103 -7.91 -21.00 2.06
N GLY A 104 -6.74 -21.51 2.43
CA GLY A 104 -5.55 -21.54 1.60
C GLY A 104 -4.32 -21.06 2.37
N ASN A 105 -3.25 -20.82 1.66
CA ASN A 105 -1.93 -20.45 2.24
C ASN A 105 -1.95 -19.13 3.00
N LEU A 106 -2.92 -18.26 2.71
CA LEU A 106 -3.01 -16.92 3.29
C LEU A 106 -4.09 -16.82 4.37
N LEU A 107 -4.66 -17.95 4.81
CA LEU A 107 -5.67 -17.94 5.87
C LEU A 107 -5.11 -17.26 7.12
N ASP A 108 -5.91 -16.38 7.71
CA ASP A 108 -5.57 -15.60 8.91
C ASP A 108 -4.42 -14.61 8.72
N CYS A 109 -3.92 -14.41 7.51
CA CYS A 109 -2.96 -13.36 7.23
C CYS A 109 -3.64 -11.99 7.13
N TRP A 110 -2.96 -10.97 7.62
CA TRP A 110 -3.37 -9.58 7.42
C TRP A 110 -2.96 -9.13 6.02
N LEU A 111 -3.94 -8.63 5.25
CA LEU A 111 -3.71 -8.23 3.86
C LEU A 111 -4.47 -6.93 3.57
N THR A 112 -3.91 -6.09 2.70
CA THR A 112 -4.51 -4.79 2.37
C THR A 112 -5.76 -4.96 1.51
N THR A 113 -6.87 -4.38 1.97
CA THR A 113 -8.16 -4.43 1.26
C THR A 113 -8.47 -3.15 0.50
N ALA A 114 -7.93 -2.02 0.92
CA ALA A 114 -8.21 -0.74 0.25
C ALA A 114 -7.15 0.30 0.57
N VAL A 115 -6.86 1.14 -0.42
CA VAL A 115 -6.07 2.37 -0.27
C VAL A 115 -6.89 3.48 -0.89
N SER A 116 -7.15 4.53 -0.12
CA SER A 116 -7.97 5.66 -0.58
C SER A 116 -7.31 6.45 -1.70
N GLN A 117 -8.06 7.36 -2.30
CA GLN A 117 -7.48 8.36 -3.21
C GLN A 117 -6.53 9.27 -2.41
N PRO A 118 -5.47 9.80 -3.05
CA PRO A 118 -4.54 10.69 -2.38
C PRO A 118 -5.19 12.03 -2.03
N ILE A 119 -4.80 12.58 -0.89
CA ILE A 119 -5.16 13.93 -0.49
C ILE A 119 -3.88 14.77 -0.47
N PRO A 120 -3.74 15.76 -1.37
CA PRO A 120 -2.56 16.63 -1.36
C PRO A 120 -2.48 17.42 -0.05
N MET A 121 -1.27 17.46 0.53
CA MET A 121 -1.03 18.10 1.82
C MET A 121 -0.09 19.31 1.71
N GLY A 122 0.33 19.67 0.49
CA GLY A 122 1.27 20.75 0.25
C GLY A 122 2.69 20.28 0.07
N SER A 123 3.59 21.24 -0.10
CA SER A 123 4.99 20.95 -0.40
C SER A 123 5.87 21.00 0.84
N SER A 124 6.95 20.23 0.79
CA SER A 124 8.09 20.38 1.70
C SER A 124 8.97 21.53 1.21
N ILE A 125 9.32 22.41 2.11
CA ILE A 125 10.23 23.51 1.77
C ILE A 125 11.68 23.07 1.91
#